data_542023b557fefad4c46c8c1f7083f4fa
#
_entry.id   542023b557fefad4c46c8c1f7083f4fa
#
_cell.length_a   1.000
_cell.length_b   1.000
_cell.length_c   1.000
_cell.angle_alpha   90.00
_cell.angle_beta   90.00
_cell.angle_gamma   90.00
#
_symmetry.space_group_name_H-M   'P 1'
#
loop_
_entity.id
_entity.type
_entity.pdbx_description
1 polymer ?
#
loop_
_entity_poly.entity_id
_entity_poly.type
_entity_poly.pdbx_seq_one_letter_code
_entity_poly.pdbx_strand_id
1 'polypeptide(L)'
;MNNPLCTICYPISENNSIKELEVLRFIEKIYKGKILPGYRDNMEIDIYLPELKLGFEFNGLYWHSEEYKDKNYHLDKTLFFKKKDIRIIHIWEDDWDNKKDIIKSQIKNYLGLIENKIFARKCIIKEIQSSDFLNINHIQGNVSSSLKLGLFHNDELVSLMTFDQFEGRKKMGKEEWNLSRFCNKINYNVIGGAGRLFNYFIKTYNPSRLISYADRSWSEGNLYYQLGFKLKSETKIDYKYIVNNVRENKTKYKKSKLIKKGFIGTEKEITENLGYKRIYDCGKFKFEYLIKY
;
A
#
# COMPACT_ATOMS: atom_id res chain seq x y z
N MET A 1 8.85 7.10 24.38
CA MET A 1 7.81 7.91 25.06
C MET A 1 7.28 8.89 24.01
N ASN A 2 6.04 8.75 23.58
CA ASN A 2 5.40 9.70 22.68
C ASN A 2 5.03 10.94 23.52
N ASN A 3 5.72 12.05 23.32
CA ASN A 3 5.25 13.31 23.86
C ASN A 3 3.92 13.68 23.17
N PRO A 4 2.80 13.76 23.89
CA PRO A 4 1.56 14.22 23.29
C PRO A 4 1.75 15.65 22.80
N LEU A 5 1.20 15.97 21.63
CA LEU A 5 1.19 17.33 21.11
C LEU A 5 0.52 18.26 22.11
N CYS A 6 1.17 19.37 22.44
CA CYS A 6 0.60 20.37 23.33
C CYS A 6 -0.66 21.00 22.71
N THR A 7 -1.82 20.80 23.34
CA THR A 7 -3.11 21.33 22.85
C THR A 7 -3.19 22.86 22.86
N ILE A 8 -2.30 23.57 23.57
CA ILE A 8 -2.20 25.03 23.56
C ILE A 8 -1.44 25.50 22.31
N CYS A 9 -0.31 24.84 21.98
CA CYS A 9 0.48 25.17 20.78
C CYS A 9 -0.18 24.63 19.48
N TYR A 10 -0.98 23.61 19.64
CA TYR A 10 -1.69 22.91 18.54
C TYR A 10 -3.13 22.64 18.97
N PRO A 11 -3.99 23.68 18.89
CA PRO A 11 -5.41 23.50 19.20
C PRO A 11 -5.97 22.43 18.26
N ILE A 12 -6.52 21.37 18.85
CA ILE A 12 -7.27 20.37 18.11
C ILE A 12 -8.52 21.11 17.64
N SER A 13 -8.63 21.39 16.34
CA SER A 13 -9.92 21.76 15.78
C SER A 13 -10.85 20.58 15.99
N GLU A 14 -12.12 20.80 16.26
CA GLU A 14 -13.11 19.76 16.52
C GLU A 14 -13.17 18.67 15.42
N ASN A 15 -12.53 18.90 14.27
CA ASN A 15 -12.59 18.09 13.06
C ASN A 15 -11.32 17.27 12.75
N ASN A 16 -10.17 17.52 13.40
CA ASN A 16 -8.91 16.85 13.03
C ASN A 16 -8.45 15.88 14.12
N SER A 17 -8.10 14.66 13.73
CA SER A 17 -7.53 13.70 14.67
C SER A 17 -6.07 14.06 15.01
N ILE A 18 -5.62 13.73 16.24
CA ILE A 18 -4.21 13.92 16.65
C ILE A 18 -3.25 13.25 15.66
N LYS A 19 -3.60 12.09 15.15
CA LYS A 19 -2.76 11.33 14.21
C LYS A 19 -2.69 11.97 12.83
N GLU A 20 -3.78 12.55 12.35
CA GLU A 20 -3.81 13.36 11.13
C GLU A 20 -2.86 14.56 11.25
N LEU A 21 -2.90 15.25 12.40
CA LEU A 21 -1.97 16.34 12.70
C LEU A 21 -0.51 15.86 12.76
N GLU A 22 -0.23 14.65 13.24
CA GLU A 22 1.11 14.07 13.17
C GLU A 22 1.61 13.91 11.72
N VAL A 23 0.74 13.45 10.82
CA VAL A 23 1.06 13.34 9.38
C VAL A 23 1.32 14.72 8.79
N LEU A 24 0.43 15.69 9.05
CA LEU A 24 0.58 17.07 8.60
C LEU A 24 1.91 17.66 9.07
N ARG A 25 2.23 17.58 10.36
CA ARG A 25 3.49 18.09 10.92
C ARG A 25 4.72 17.43 10.32
N PHE A 26 4.63 16.13 10.05
CA PHE A 26 5.72 15.44 9.36
C PHE A 26 5.93 16.01 7.95
N ILE A 27 4.87 16.26 7.19
CA ILE A 27 4.95 16.83 5.84
C ILE A 27 5.47 18.28 5.89
N GLU A 28 4.94 19.13 6.79
CA GLU A 28 5.41 20.51 7.00
C GLU A 28 6.92 20.59 7.31
N LYS A 29 7.42 19.63 8.08
CA LYS A 29 8.85 19.57 8.43
C LYS A 29 9.75 19.33 7.22
N ILE A 30 9.29 18.52 6.24
CA ILE A 30 10.15 18.06 5.14
C ILE A 30 9.87 18.75 3.81
N TYR A 31 8.63 19.21 3.57
CA TYR A 31 8.22 19.84 2.32
C TYR A 31 8.23 21.37 2.46
N LYS A 32 8.78 22.08 1.46
CA LYS A 32 8.94 23.54 1.48
C LYS A 32 7.96 24.27 0.57
N GLY A 33 7.17 23.55 -0.23
CA GLY A 33 6.14 24.13 -1.07
C GLY A 33 4.85 24.42 -0.30
N LYS A 34 3.83 24.86 -1.01
CA LYS A 34 2.52 25.20 -0.42
C LYS A 34 1.80 23.97 0.08
N ILE A 35 1.28 24.04 1.31
CA ILE A 35 0.44 23.01 1.93
C ILE A 35 -0.92 23.65 2.23
N LEU A 36 -1.98 22.95 1.89
CA LEU A 36 -3.37 23.35 2.16
C LEU A 36 -4.04 22.27 3.02
N PRO A 37 -4.02 22.39 4.35
CA PRO A 37 -4.76 21.50 5.23
C PRO A 37 -6.27 21.69 5.06
N GLY A 38 -7.05 20.61 5.09
CA GLY A 38 -8.51 20.68 5.00
C GLY A 38 -9.00 21.28 3.68
N TYR A 39 -8.27 21.08 2.56
CA TYR A 39 -8.68 21.61 1.26
C TYR A 39 -10.01 21.02 0.82
N ARG A 40 -10.98 21.88 0.49
CA ARG A 40 -12.34 21.46 0.14
C ARG A 40 -12.73 21.93 -1.26
N ASP A 41 -13.18 20.97 -2.07
CA ASP A 41 -13.79 21.19 -3.38
C ASP A 41 -14.86 20.09 -3.59
N ASN A 42 -16.09 20.33 -3.09
CA ASN A 42 -17.18 19.37 -2.89
C ASN A 42 -16.82 18.20 -1.95
N MET A 43 -15.60 17.67 -2.05
CA MET A 43 -15.00 16.73 -1.10
C MET A 43 -13.78 17.37 -0.47
N GLU A 44 -13.45 16.96 0.74
CA GLU A 44 -12.30 17.44 1.48
C GLU A 44 -11.06 16.57 1.22
N ILE A 45 -9.88 17.18 1.20
CA ILE A 45 -8.57 16.51 1.26
C ILE A 45 -7.91 16.98 2.55
N ASP A 46 -7.51 16.05 3.43
CA ASP A 46 -6.94 16.42 4.72
C ASP A 46 -5.64 17.22 4.56
N ILE A 47 -4.78 16.84 3.63
CA ILE A 47 -3.52 17.53 3.35
C ILE A 47 -3.31 17.60 1.83
N TYR A 48 -3.40 18.78 1.23
CA TYR A 48 -3.22 18.96 -0.21
C TYR A 48 -1.97 19.77 -0.54
N LEU A 49 -1.17 19.26 -1.48
CA LEU A 49 0.05 19.87 -2.01
C LEU A 49 -0.19 20.30 -3.47
N PRO A 50 -0.62 21.55 -3.72
CA PRO A 50 -1.10 21.96 -5.03
C PRO A 50 -0.03 21.92 -6.12
N GLU A 51 1.22 22.24 -5.80
CA GLU A 51 2.33 22.21 -6.76
C GLU A 51 2.62 20.80 -7.28
N LEU A 52 2.34 19.77 -6.48
CA LEU A 52 2.52 18.37 -6.83
C LEU A 52 1.23 17.70 -7.28
N LYS A 53 0.08 18.42 -7.20
CA LYS A 53 -1.25 17.84 -7.42
C LYS A 53 -1.47 16.55 -6.61
N LEU A 54 -1.01 16.57 -5.35
CA LEU A 54 -0.96 15.40 -4.47
C LEU A 54 -1.71 15.69 -3.18
N GLY A 55 -2.67 14.84 -2.86
CA GLY A 55 -3.40 14.84 -1.60
C GLY A 55 -3.07 13.63 -0.75
N PHE A 56 -2.97 13.84 0.55
CA PHE A 56 -2.94 12.79 1.55
C PHE A 56 -4.23 12.81 2.35
N GLU A 57 -4.82 11.65 2.49
CA GLU A 57 -6.05 11.42 3.23
C GLU A 57 -5.75 10.49 4.40
N PHE A 58 -6.07 10.93 5.62
CA PHE A 58 -5.91 10.13 6.83
C PHE A 58 -7.21 9.43 7.19
N ASN A 59 -7.26 8.12 7.03
CA ASN A 59 -8.45 7.32 7.26
C ASN A 59 -8.45 6.73 8.68
N GLY A 60 -9.06 7.42 9.63
CA GLY A 60 -9.34 6.91 10.96
C GLY A 60 -10.30 5.71 10.90
N LEU A 61 -9.96 4.60 11.55
CA LEU A 61 -10.71 3.35 11.37
C LEU A 61 -12.17 3.45 11.81
N TYR A 62 -12.44 4.15 12.91
CA TYR A 62 -13.78 4.31 13.43
C TYR A 62 -14.68 5.08 12.44
N TRP A 63 -14.29 6.30 12.09
CA TRP A 63 -15.08 7.20 11.24
C TRP A 63 -15.18 6.79 9.77
N HIS A 64 -14.29 5.89 9.33
CA HIS A 64 -14.28 5.36 7.96
C HIS A 64 -14.84 3.95 7.85
N SER A 65 -15.40 3.40 8.93
CA SER A 65 -16.12 2.13 8.93
C SER A 65 -17.46 2.22 8.21
N GLU A 66 -18.06 1.05 7.92
CA GLU A 66 -19.38 0.93 7.29
C GLU A 66 -20.54 1.56 8.11
N GLU A 67 -20.30 1.94 9.35
CA GLU A 67 -21.27 2.67 10.18
C GLU A 67 -21.43 4.13 9.75
N TYR A 68 -20.36 4.75 9.24
CA TYR A 68 -20.32 6.19 8.94
C TYR A 68 -20.05 6.51 7.48
N LYS A 69 -19.50 5.57 6.71
CA LYS A 69 -19.15 5.79 5.31
C LYS A 69 -19.73 4.70 4.41
N ASP A 70 -20.27 5.12 3.27
CA ASP A 70 -20.65 4.19 2.20
C ASP A 70 -19.44 3.37 1.74
N LYS A 71 -19.73 2.15 1.29
CA LYS A 71 -18.70 1.21 0.82
C LYS A 71 -17.81 1.77 -0.30
N ASN A 72 -18.32 2.66 -1.14
CA ASN A 72 -17.57 3.25 -2.25
C ASN A 72 -16.82 4.53 -1.86
N TYR A 73 -17.03 5.06 -0.67
CA TYR A 73 -16.54 6.38 -0.25
C TYR A 73 -15.08 6.66 -0.63
N HIS A 74 -14.14 5.76 -0.31
CA HIS A 74 -12.73 5.94 -0.59
C HIS A 74 -12.42 5.89 -2.09
N LEU A 75 -13.10 4.99 -2.82
CA LEU A 75 -12.97 4.90 -4.27
C LEU A 75 -13.55 6.14 -4.96
N ASP A 76 -14.75 6.57 -4.57
CA ASP A 76 -15.42 7.73 -5.17
C ASP A 76 -14.61 9.00 -4.93
N LYS A 77 -14.06 9.20 -3.74
CA LYS A 77 -13.15 10.29 -3.42
C LYS A 77 -11.90 10.26 -4.30
N THR A 78 -11.26 9.10 -4.43
CA THR A 78 -10.10 8.93 -5.31
C THR A 78 -10.42 9.26 -6.76
N LEU A 79 -11.56 8.79 -7.27
CA LEU A 79 -12.01 9.04 -8.66
C LEU A 79 -12.40 10.49 -8.89
N PHE A 80 -13.05 11.13 -7.91
CA PHE A 80 -13.44 12.53 -7.98
C PHE A 80 -12.22 13.43 -8.16
N PHE A 81 -11.19 13.27 -7.33
CA PHE A 81 -9.99 14.08 -7.42
C PHE A 81 -9.10 13.69 -8.62
N LYS A 82 -9.11 12.43 -9.02
CA LYS A 82 -8.41 11.99 -10.24
C LYS A 82 -8.93 12.71 -11.50
N LYS A 83 -10.23 12.97 -11.61
CA LYS A 83 -10.82 13.75 -12.72
C LYS A 83 -10.30 15.19 -12.78
N LYS A 84 -9.76 15.70 -11.65
CA LYS A 84 -9.15 17.03 -11.52
C LYS A 84 -7.63 17.00 -11.60
N ASP A 85 -7.07 15.86 -12.02
CA ASP A 85 -5.63 15.61 -12.09
C ASP A 85 -4.93 15.72 -10.71
N ILE A 86 -5.67 15.42 -9.64
CA ILE A 86 -5.15 15.38 -8.27
C ILE A 86 -5.09 13.91 -7.83
N ARG A 87 -3.91 13.49 -7.42
CA ARG A 87 -3.69 12.15 -6.88
C ARG A 87 -3.95 12.12 -5.39
N ILE A 88 -4.75 11.16 -4.92
CA ILE A 88 -5.00 10.93 -3.49
C ILE A 88 -4.23 9.68 -3.01
N ILE A 89 -3.54 9.83 -1.90
CA ILE A 89 -2.88 8.74 -1.16
C ILE A 89 -3.63 8.56 0.16
N HIS A 90 -4.13 7.35 0.38
CA HIS A 90 -4.87 7.00 1.60
C HIS A 90 -3.92 6.43 2.66
N ILE A 91 -3.73 7.15 3.75
CA ILE A 91 -2.99 6.72 4.93
C ILE A 91 -3.99 6.17 5.94
N TRP A 92 -3.88 4.90 6.27
CA TRP A 92 -4.76 4.27 7.24
C TRP A 92 -4.18 4.38 8.64
N GLU A 93 -5.06 4.59 9.63
CA GLU A 93 -4.69 4.78 11.03
C GLU A 93 -3.83 3.64 11.58
N ASP A 94 -4.23 2.38 11.36
CA ASP A 94 -3.49 1.21 11.84
C ASP A 94 -2.12 1.03 11.15
N ASP A 95 -2.00 1.40 9.88
CA ASP A 95 -0.71 1.42 9.20
C ASP A 95 0.17 2.55 9.75
N TRP A 96 -0.40 3.74 10.05
CA TRP A 96 0.34 4.82 10.69
C TRP A 96 0.86 4.42 12.07
N ASP A 97 0.05 3.76 12.88
CA ASP A 97 0.43 3.31 14.21
C ASP A 97 1.54 2.23 14.19
N ASN A 98 1.40 1.25 13.27
CA ASN A 98 2.25 0.06 13.29
C ASN A 98 3.40 0.08 12.26
N LYS A 99 3.36 1.00 11.25
CA LYS A 99 4.32 1.05 10.13
C LYS A 99 4.73 2.49 9.80
N LYS A 100 4.81 3.32 10.82
CA LYS A 100 5.06 4.77 10.70
C LYS A 100 6.30 5.09 9.85
N ASP A 101 7.39 4.35 10.01
CA ASP A 101 8.63 4.59 9.26
C ASP A 101 8.51 4.23 7.78
N ILE A 102 7.75 3.19 7.46
CA ILE A 102 7.45 2.82 6.06
C ILE A 102 6.64 3.94 5.42
N ILE A 103 5.58 4.43 6.09
CA ILE A 103 4.72 5.50 5.57
C ILE A 103 5.51 6.80 5.39
N LYS A 104 6.32 7.18 6.37
CA LYS A 104 7.20 8.36 6.27
C LYS A 104 8.17 8.26 5.10
N SER A 105 8.75 7.08 4.87
CA SER A 105 9.61 6.83 3.72
C SER A 105 8.84 6.92 2.39
N GLN A 106 7.62 6.39 2.34
CA GLN A 106 6.74 6.52 1.17
C GLN A 106 6.37 7.98 0.88
N ILE A 107 5.99 8.76 1.90
CA ILE A 107 5.72 10.19 1.76
C ILE A 107 6.95 10.91 1.19
N LYS A 108 8.15 10.69 1.75
CA LYS A 108 9.39 11.25 1.20
C LYS A 108 9.60 10.88 -0.26
N ASN A 109 9.28 9.64 -0.63
CA ASN A 109 9.41 9.18 -2.02
C ASN A 109 8.45 9.91 -2.96
N TYR A 110 7.19 10.11 -2.56
CA TYR A 110 6.22 10.89 -3.34
C TYR A 110 6.62 12.36 -3.49
N LEU A 111 7.26 12.92 -2.48
CA LEU A 111 7.77 14.29 -2.50
C LEU A 111 9.13 14.43 -3.21
N GLY A 112 9.73 13.33 -3.67
CA GLY A 112 11.07 13.34 -4.30
C GLY A 112 12.23 13.61 -3.32
N LEU A 113 12.00 13.44 -2.01
CA LEU A 113 12.91 13.83 -0.93
C LEU A 113 13.74 12.65 -0.37
N ILE A 114 13.87 11.55 -1.11
CA ILE A 114 14.78 10.46 -0.74
C ILE A 114 16.20 10.84 -1.15
N GLU A 115 17.06 11.00 -0.16
CA GLU A 115 18.48 11.39 -0.35
C GLU A 115 19.38 10.22 -0.73
N ASN A 116 19.18 9.06 -0.08
CA ASN A 116 20.01 7.88 -0.33
C ASN A 116 19.66 7.24 -1.68
N LYS A 117 20.45 7.56 -2.70
CA LYS A 117 20.28 7.07 -4.07
C LYS A 117 21.33 6.02 -4.40
N ILE A 118 20.92 4.82 -4.80
CA ILE A 118 21.79 3.73 -5.26
C ILE A 118 21.42 3.40 -6.69
N PHE A 119 22.40 3.34 -7.59
CA PHE A 119 22.15 2.85 -8.94
C PHE A 119 22.15 1.31 -8.94
N ALA A 120 21.10 0.69 -9.43
CA ALA A 120 20.96 -0.76 -9.46
C ALA A 120 22.14 -1.46 -10.16
N ARG A 121 22.78 -0.82 -11.16
CA ARG A 121 23.97 -1.36 -11.85
C ARG A 121 25.15 -1.63 -10.90
N LYS A 122 25.20 -0.97 -9.74
CA LYS A 122 26.23 -1.19 -8.69
C LYS A 122 25.87 -2.31 -7.72
N CYS A 123 24.67 -2.89 -7.85
CA CYS A 123 24.20 -3.95 -6.97
C CYS A 123 24.46 -5.33 -7.55
N ILE A 124 24.52 -6.35 -6.71
CA ILE A 124 24.57 -7.76 -7.10
C ILE A 124 23.16 -8.34 -6.90
N ILE A 125 22.70 -9.17 -7.86
CA ILE A 125 21.44 -9.90 -7.73
C ILE A 125 21.74 -11.22 -7.02
N LYS A 126 20.97 -11.54 -5.97
CA LYS A 126 21.01 -12.84 -5.31
C LYS A 126 19.58 -13.35 -5.12
N GLU A 127 19.38 -14.65 -5.30
CA GLU A 127 18.17 -15.32 -4.83
C GLU A 127 18.28 -15.55 -3.33
N ILE A 128 17.18 -15.29 -2.59
CA ILE A 128 17.14 -15.43 -1.14
C ILE A 128 15.98 -16.31 -0.70
N GLN A 129 16.19 -17.15 0.31
CA GLN A 129 15.17 -18.09 0.79
C GLN A 129 14.20 -17.43 1.76
N SER A 130 14.69 -16.71 2.73
CA SER A 130 13.90 -16.05 3.77
C SER A 130 14.38 -14.64 4.02
N SER A 131 13.45 -13.72 4.33
CA SER A 131 13.80 -12.35 4.70
C SER A 131 12.65 -11.66 5.42
N ASP A 132 12.97 -10.98 6.48
CA ASP A 132 12.06 -10.02 7.13
C ASP A 132 12.03 -8.67 6.43
N PHE A 133 12.80 -8.51 5.35
CA PHE A 133 12.92 -7.28 4.60
C PHE A 133 11.56 -6.67 4.22
N LEU A 134 10.61 -7.50 3.78
CA LEU A 134 9.26 -7.02 3.44
C LEU A 134 8.49 -6.50 4.65
N ASN A 135 8.66 -7.09 5.83
CA ASN A 135 7.98 -6.62 7.04
C ASN A 135 8.47 -5.23 7.46
N ILE A 136 9.74 -4.95 7.21
CA ILE A 136 10.39 -3.67 7.58
C ILE A 136 10.20 -2.60 6.50
N ASN A 137 10.06 -2.99 5.23
CA ASN A 137 10.17 -2.05 4.11
C ASN A 137 8.92 -1.96 3.22
N HIS A 138 7.96 -2.89 3.33
CA HIS A 138 6.76 -2.92 2.49
C HIS A 138 5.49 -2.75 3.31
N ILE A 139 4.59 -1.83 2.92
CA ILE A 139 3.35 -1.52 3.65
C ILE A 139 2.46 -2.74 3.90
N GLN A 140 2.40 -3.68 2.98
CA GLN A 140 1.62 -4.90 3.13
C GLN A 140 2.40 -6.05 3.81
N GLY A 141 3.68 -5.83 4.14
CA GLY A 141 4.54 -6.82 4.78
C GLY A 141 4.85 -8.04 3.91
N ASN A 142 5.34 -9.10 4.56
CA ASN A 142 5.75 -10.34 3.92
C ASN A 142 4.56 -11.10 3.31
N VAL A 143 4.86 -11.88 2.28
CA VAL A 143 3.94 -12.81 1.62
C VAL A 143 4.69 -14.10 1.30
N SER A 144 4.00 -15.24 1.42
CA SER A 144 4.54 -16.50 0.90
C SER A 144 4.78 -16.35 -0.59
N SER A 145 5.98 -16.65 -1.04
CA SER A 145 6.40 -16.54 -2.43
C SER A 145 7.39 -17.63 -2.78
N SER A 146 7.27 -18.17 -4.00
CA SER A 146 8.10 -19.26 -4.49
C SER A 146 9.52 -18.80 -4.80
N LEU A 147 9.69 -17.53 -5.17
CA LEU A 147 10.98 -16.95 -5.57
C LEU A 147 11.11 -15.54 -5.00
N LYS A 148 12.29 -15.25 -4.47
CA LYS A 148 12.66 -13.92 -3.96
C LYS A 148 14.00 -13.50 -4.54
N LEU A 149 14.01 -12.39 -5.28
CA LEU A 149 15.22 -11.82 -5.89
C LEU A 149 15.57 -10.52 -5.19
N GLY A 150 16.77 -10.44 -4.61
CA GLY A 150 17.29 -9.29 -3.89
C GLY A 150 18.39 -8.57 -4.66
N LEU A 151 18.43 -7.23 -4.56
CA LEU A 151 19.58 -6.43 -4.92
C LEU A 151 20.42 -6.14 -3.68
N PHE A 152 21.70 -6.46 -3.74
CA PHE A 152 22.67 -6.22 -2.69
C PHE A 152 23.68 -5.15 -3.11
N HIS A 153 23.86 -4.18 -2.23
CA HIS A 153 24.89 -3.14 -2.36
C HIS A 153 25.75 -3.16 -1.12
N ASN A 154 27.06 -3.37 -1.27
CA ASN A 154 28.01 -3.55 -0.16
C ASN A 154 27.49 -4.60 0.86
N ASP A 155 27.09 -5.77 0.35
CA ASP A 155 26.50 -6.91 1.08
C ASP A 155 25.20 -6.62 1.83
N GLU A 156 24.65 -5.42 1.74
CA GLU A 156 23.36 -5.07 2.30
C GLU A 156 22.24 -5.28 1.25
N LEU A 157 21.12 -5.91 1.66
CA LEU A 157 19.91 -6.03 0.86
C LEU A 157 19.20 -4.65 0.78
N VAL A 158 19.15 -4.06 -0.42
CA VAL A 158 18.61 -2.71 -0.64
C VAL A 158 17.32 -2.70 -1.45
N SER A 159 16.98 -3.78 -2.12
CA SER A 159 15.72 -3.92 -2.87
C SER A 159 15.34 -5.38 -2.99
N LEU A 160 14.04 -5.67 -2.96
CA LEU A 160 13.51 -7.03 -3.03
C LEU A 160 12.30 -7.09 -3.96
N MET A 161 12.28 -8.11 -4.84
CA MET A 161 11.15 -8.46 -5.69
C MET A 161 10.80 -9.92 -5.48
N THR A 162 9.50 -10.22 -5.32
CA THR A 162 9.04 -11.58 -5.05
C THR A 162 8.01 -12.04 -6.06
N PHE A 163 8.10 -13.33 -6.39
CA PHE A 163 7.25 -13.97 -7.37
C PHE A 163 6.61 -15.23 -6.80
N ASP A 164 5.41 -15.55 -7.27
CA ASP A 164 4.65 -16.71 -6.88
C ASP A 164 3.90 -17.30 -8.07
N GLN A 165 3.63 -18.60 -8.03
CA GLN A 165 2.82 -19.30 -9.05
C GLN A 165 1.35 -19.44 -8.62
N PHE A 166 0.85 -18.47 -7.87
CA PHE A 166 -0.54 -18.44 -7.43
C PHE A 166 -1.19 -17.07 -7.68
N GLU A 167 -2.41 -17.10 -8.18
CA GLU A 167 -3.32 -15.95 -8.18
C GLU A 167 -4.33 -16.16 -7.05
N GLY A 168 -4.08 -15.53 -5.90
CA GLY A 168 -4.83 -15.80 -4.68
C GLY A 168 -4.66 -17.25 -4.21
N ARG A 169 -5.66 -18.10 -4.40
CA ARG A 169 -5.61 -19.55 -4.07
C ARG A 169 -5.49 -20.45 -5.29
N LYS A 170 -5.66 -19.90 -6.48
CA LYS A 170 -5.59 -20.64 -7.72
C LYS A 170 -4.13 -20.79 -8.14
N LYS A 171 -3.68 -22.03 -8.31
CA LYS A 171 -2.38 -22.30 -8.91
C LYS A 171 -2.44 -21.88 -10.39
N MET A 172 -1.43 -21.16 -10.82
CA MET A 172 -1.23 -20.75 -12.21
C MET A 172 -0.55 -21.84 -13.02
N GLY A 173 -0.49 -21.68 -14.34
CA GLY A 173 0.29 -22.55 -15.21
C GLY A 173 1.78 -22.54 -14.83
N LYS A 174 2.52 -23.55 -15.30
CA LYS A 174 3.95 -23.74 -14.95
C LYS A 174 4.82 -22.52 -15.29
N GLU A 175 4.49 -21.82 -16.40
CA GLU A 175 5.21 -20.64 -16.89
C GLU A 175 4.49 -19.33 -16.55
N GLU A 176 3.43 -19.40 -15.75
CA GLU A 176 2.67 -18.22 -15.33
C GLU A 176 3.06 -17.82 -13.90
N TRP A 177 3.26 -16.53 -13.69
CA TRP A 177 3.73 -16.00 -12.42
C TRP A 177 2.96 -14.76 -11.98
N ASN A 178 2.94 -14.56 -10.68
CA ASN A 178 2.45 -13.36 -10.03
C ASN A 178 3.63 -12.61 -9.41
N LEU A 179 3.87 -11.36 -9.85
CA LEU A 179 4.77 -10.45 -9.15
C LEU A 179 4.05 -9.98 -7.89
N SER A 180 4.39 -10.57 -6.74
CA SER A 180 3.65 -10.44 -5.50
C SER A 180 4.01 -9.18 -4.72
N ARG A 181 5.31 -8.82 -4.66
CA ARG A 181 5.84 -7.65 -3.94
C ARG A 181 7.06 -7.08 -4.63
N PHE A 182 7.20 -5.77 -4.51
CA PHE A 182 8.45 -5.06 -4.80
C PHE A 182 8.59 -3.89 -3.83
N CYS A 183 9.74 -3.74 -3.20
CA CYS A 183 10.10 -2.54 -2.46
C CYS A 183 11.61 -2.33 -2.40
N ASN A 184 12.00 -1.07 -2.19
CA ASN A 184 13.33 -0.71 -1.76
C ASN A 184 13.39 -0.67 -0.23
N LYS A 185 14.60 -0.69 0.33
CA LYS A 185 14.84 -0.37 1.74
C LYS A 185 14.28 1.02 2.04
N ILE A 186 13.65 1.20 3.21
CA ILE A 186 13.11 2.51 3.62
C ILE A 186 14.18 3.59 3.57
N ASN A 187 13.81 4.79 3.15
CA ASN A 187 14.70 5.93 2.93
C ASN A 187 15.78 5.72 1.86
N TYR A 188 15.64 4.70 1.00
CA TYR A 188 16.50 4.47 -0.15
C TYR A 188 15.71 4.52 -1.45
N ASN A 189 16.33 5.08 -2.49
CA ASN A 189 15.87 4.99 -3.87
C ASN A 189 16.88 4.20 -4.69
N VAL A 190 16.54 2.96 -5.06
CA VAL A 190 17.38 2.10 -5.90
C VAL A 190 16.99 2.33 -7.36
N ILE A 191 17.68 3.29 -7.99
CA ILE A 191 17.41 3.73 -9.36
C ILE A 191 17.63 2.58 -10.33
N GLY A 192 16.57 2.22 -11.08
CA GLY A 192 16.55 1.08 -11.98
C GLY A 192 16.42 -0.30 -11.30
N GLY A 193 16.19 -0.32 -9.97
CA GLY A 193 16.11 -1.56 -9.19
C GLY A 193 15.04 -2.52 -9.67
N ALA A 194 13.83 -2.04 -9.85
CA ALA A 194 12.71 -2.85 -10.34
C ALA A 194 13.00 -3.43 -11.74
N GLY A 195 13.44 -2.59 -12.67
CA GLY A 195 13.76 -3.05 -14.03
C GLY A 195 14.88 -4.09 -14.06
N ARG A 196 15.90 -3.93 -13.21
CA ARG A 196 17.01 -4.87 -13.13
C ARG A 196 16.59 -6.25 -12.61
N LEU A 197 15.82 -6.28 -11.51
CA LEU A 197 15.28 -7.53 -10.94
C LEU A 197 14.28 -8.20 -11.90
N PHE A 198 13.41 -7.41 -12.49
CA PHE A 198 12.42 -7.90 -13.44
C PHE A 198 13.07 -8.49 -14.69
N ASN A 199 14.03 -7.78 -15.31
CA ASN A 199 14.75 -8.28 -16.49
C ASN A 199 15.57 -9.54 -16.19
N TYR A 200 16.16 -9.64 -15.00
CA TYR A 200 16.83 -10.86 -14.56
C TYR A 200 15.83 -12.01 -14.46
N PHE A 201 14.68 -11.78 -13.84
CA PHE A 201 13.61 -12.78 -13.72
C PHE A 201 13.15 -13.26 -15.10
N ILE A 202 12.83 -12.35 -16.02
CA ILE A 202 12.39 -12.69 -17.40
C ILE A 202 13.42 -13.58 -18.10
N LYS A 203 14.70 -13.20 -18.06
CA LYS A 203 15.77 -13.93 -18.74
C LYS A 203 16.05 -15.31 -18.13
N THR A 204 15.93 -15.43 -16.81
CA THR A 204 16.31 -16.66 -16.09
C THR A 204 15.18 -17.67 -16.05
N TYR A 205 13.94 -17.22 -15.87
CA TYR A 205 12.77 -18.09 -15.65
C TYR A 205 11.86 -18.22 -16.84
N ASN A 206 12.09 -17.41 -17.90
CA ASN A 206 11.36 -17.41 -19.18
C ASN A 206 9.83 -17.60 -19.00
N PRO A 207 9.14 -16.72 -18.24
CA PRO A 207 7.73 -16.86 -18.02
C PRO A 207 6.95 -16.56 -19.30
N SER A 208 5.86 -17.26 -19.55
CA SER A 208 4.94 -16.93 -20.66
C SER A 208 4.02 -15.75 -20.28
N ARG A 209 3.68 -15.64 -19.01
CA ARG A 209 2.74 -14.65 -18.48
C ARG A 209 3.06 -14.23 -17.07
N LEU A 210 2.95 -12.93 -16.79
CA LEU A 210 2.94 -12.41 -15.42
C LEU A 210 1.69 -11.58 -15.15
N ILE A 211 1.24 -11.66 -13.92
CA ILE A 211 0.22 -10.75 -13.38
C ILE A 211 0.78 -10.00 -12.18
N SER A 212 0.19 -8.87 -11.87
CA SER A 212 0.42 -8.16 -10.61
C SER A 212 -0.76 -7.26 -10.25
N TYR A 213 -0.76 -6.76 -9.02
CA TYR A 213 -1.82 -5.92 -8.50
C TYR A 213 -1.24 -4.65 -7.84
N ALA A 214 -1.70 -3.48 -8.29
CA ALA A 214 -1.43 -2.21 -7.65
C ALA A 214 -2.60 -1.81 -6.75
N ASP A 215 -2.33 -1.54 -5.48
CA ASP A 215 -3.31 -1.01 -4.54
C ASP A 215 -3.61 0.45 -4.88
N ARG A 216 -4.87 0.77 -5.17
CA ARG A 216 -5.30 2.11 -5.59
C ARG A 216 -5.19 3.15 -4.48
N SER A 217 -5.14 2.71 -3.22
CA SER A 217 -4.88 3.60 -2.09
C SER A 217 -3.48 4.21 -2.12
N TRP A 218 -2.52 3.55 -2.79
CA TRP A 218 -1.12 3.93 -2.81
C TRP A 218 -0.53 4.16 -4.20
N SER A 219 -1.09 3.56 -5.26
CA SER A 219 -0.43 3.50 -6.54
C SER A 219 -1.40 3.62 -7.72
N GLU A 220 -0.99 4.34 -8.75
CA GLU A 220 -1.65 4.36 -10.05
C GLU A 220 -1.06 3.35 -11.04
N GLY A 221 -0.09 2.54 -10.58
CA GLY A 221 0.49 1.47 -11.40
C GLY A 221 1.67 1.90 -12.29
N ASN A 222 2.24 3.11 -12.11
CA ASN A 222 3.33 3.63 -12.94
C ASN A 222 4.51 2.65 -13.06
N LEU A 223 4.87 1.96 -11.97
CA LEU A 223 5.92 0.94 -11.98
C LEU A 223 5.64 -0.15 -13.01
N TYR A 224 4.41 -0.63 -13.06
CA TYR A 224 4.03 -1.72 -13.97
C TYR A 224 4.09 -1.29 -15.42
N TYR A 225 3.63 -0.07 -15.74
CA TYR A 225 3.78 0.48 -17.09
C TYR A 225 5.25 0.59 -17.50
N GLN A 226 6.13 1.06 -16.60
CA GLN A 226 7.58 1.14 -16.85
C GLN A 226 8.22 -0.24 -17.07
N LEU A 227 7.69 -1.30 -16.44
CA LEU A 227 8.14 -2.68 -16.64
C LEU A 227 7.52 -3.35 -17.88
N GLY A 228 6.65 -2.64 -18.61
CA GLY A 228 6.00 -3.15 -19.82
C GLY A 228 4.71 -3.93 -19.60
N PHE A 229 4.17 -3.94 -18.38
CA PHE A 229 2.84 -4.49 -18.13
C PHE A 229 1.75 -3.61 -18.74
N LYS A 230 0.62 -4.23 -19.06
CA LYS A 230 -0.60 -3.54 -19.48
C LYS A 230 -1.67 -3.67 -18.40
N LEU A 231 -2.46 -2.63 -18.22
CA LEU A 231 -3.66 -2.69 -17.37
C LEU A 231 -4.64 -3.69 -17.98
N LYS A 232 -4.98 -4.73 -17.22
CA LYS A 232 -5.93 -5.78 -17.62
C LYS A 232 -7.35 -5.46 -17.21
N SER A 233 -7.50 -5.04 -15.94
CA SER A 233 -8.80 -4.73 -15.35
C SER A 233 -8.65 -3.97 -14.04
N GLU A 234 -9.74 -3.41 -13.57
CA GLU A 234 -9.87 -2.92 -12.20
C GLU A 234 -10.64 -3.95 -11.37
N THR A 235 -10.18 -4.20 -10.14
CA THR A 235 -10.94 -5.06 -9.22
C THR A 235 -12.05 -4.25 -8.58
N LYS A 236 -13.11 -4.94 -8.17
CA LYS A 236 -14.10 -4.35 -7.26
C LYS A 236 -13.40 -3.97 -5.94
N ILE A 237 -13.99 -3.02 -5.23
CA ILE A 237 -13.61 -2.71 -3.85
C ILE A 237 -13.68 -3.98 -2.99
N ASP A 238 -12.81 -4.05 -2.01
CA ASP A 238 -12.79 -5.13 -1.03
C ASP A 238 -12.85 -4.55 0.39
N TYR A 239 -13.10 -5.39 1.39
CA TYR A 239 -13.18 -4.95 2.76
C TYR A 239 -12.28 -5.77 3.68
N LYS A 240 -11.94 -5.14 4.79
CA LYS A 240 -11.32 -5.76 5.96
C LYS A 240 -12.24 -5.58 7.16
N TYR A 241 -12.07 -6.40 8.18
CA TYR A 241 -12.70 -6.19 9.46
C TYR A 241 -11.80 -5.35 10.37
N ILE A 242 -12.38 -4.42 11.11
CA ILE A 242 -11.70 -3.68 12.19
C ILE A 242 -11.82 -4.54 13.45
N VAL A 243 -10.68 -4.99 13.95
CA VAL A 243 -10.56 -5.82 15.14
C VAL A 243 -9.44 -5.27 16.01
N ASN A 244 -9.73 -4.87 17.24
CA ASN A 244 -8.75 -4.27 18.15
C ASN A 244 -7.95 -3.11 17.50
N ASN A 245 -8.64 -2.21 16.83
CA ASN A 245 -8.08 -1.06 16.11
C ASN A 245 -7.06 -1.44 15.00
N VAL A 246 -7.20 -2.61 14.39
CA VAL A 246 -6.39 -3.07 13.26
C VAL A 246 -7.30 -3.62 12.18
N ARG A 247 -6.97 -3.32 10.91
CA ARG A 247 -7.67 -3.87 9.74
C ARG A 247 -7.23 -5.29 9.46
N GLU A 248 -8.05 -6.25 9.78
CA GLU A 248 -7.80 -7.66 9.53
C GLU A 248 -8.45 -8.17 8.24
N ASN A 249 -7.73 -9.04 7.53
CA ASN A 249 -8.22 -9.62 6.29
C ASN A 249 -9.47 -10.49 6.55
N LYS A 250 -10.55 -10.23 5.79
CA LYS A 250 -11.82 -10.98 5.86
C LYS A 250 -11.67 -12.51 5.77
N THR A 251 -10.59 -12.99 5.15
CA THR A 251 -10.35 -14.44 5.05
C THR A 251 -10.12 -15.13 6.40
N LYS A 252 -9.79 -14.36 7.45
CA LYS A 252 -9.69 -14.87 8.84
C LYS A 252 -11.08 -15.20 9.41
N TYR A 253 -12.11 -14.52 8.94
CA TYR A 253 -13.49 -14.53 9.45
C TYR A 253 -14.49 -15.25 8.56
N LYS A 254 -14.02 -16.02 7.57
CA LYS A 254 -14.91 -16.85 6.74
C LYS A 254 -15.75 -17.79 7.62
N LYS A 255 -17.04 -17.96 7.25
CA LYS A 255 -18.00 -18.83 7.96
C LYS A 255 -17.38 -20.17 8.39
N SER A 256 -16.66 -20.87 7.47
CA SER A 256 -16.03 -22.15 7.77
C SER A 256 -14.99 -22.11 8.89
N LYS A 257 -14.30 -20.96 9.05
CA LYS A 257 -13.32 -20.77 10.14
C LYS A 257 -13.97 -20.38 11.44
N LEU A 258 -15.06 -19.60 11.39
CA LEU A 258 -15.84 -19.19 12.55
C LEU A 258 -16.56 -20.41 13.16
N ILE A 259 -17.17 -21.26 12.32
CA ILE A 259 -17.79 -22.52 12.77
C ILE A 259 -16.76 -23.43 13.46
N LYS A 260 -15.54 -23.55 12.91
CA LYS A 260 -14.46 -24.33 13.55
C LYS A 260 -14.06 -23.79 14.93
N LYS A 261 -14.33 -22.50 15.21
CA LYS A 261 -14.11 -21.87 16.51
C LYS A 261 -15.33 -21.95 17.45
N GLY A 262 -16.38 -22.68 17.05
CA GLY A 262 -17.59 -22.87 17.85
C GLY A 262 -18.69 -21.82 17.67
N PHE A 263 -18.55 -20.88 16.73
CA PHE A 263 -19.59 -19.89 16.45
C PHE A 263 -20.71 -20.52 15.58
N ILE A 264 -21.94 -20.09 15.81
CA ILE A 264 -23.13 -20.51 15.06
C ILE A 264 -23.71 -19.28 14.34
N GLY A 265 -24.07 -19.42 13.06
CA GLY A 265 -24.69 -18.38 12.26
C GLY A 265 -23.98 -18.11 10.93
N THR A 266 -24.35 -17.02 10.28
CA THR A 266 -23.67 -16.48 9.08
C THR A 266 -22.40 -15.71 9.46
N GLU A 267 -21.49 -15.52 8.50
CA GLU A 267 -20.31 -14.68 8.72
C GLU A 267 -20.71 -13.29 9.24
N LYS A 268 -21.75 -12.69 8.65
CA LYS A 268 -22.23 -11.36 9.02
C LYS A 268 -22.73 -11.31 10.45
N GLU A 269 -23.66 -12.18 10.82
CA GLU A 269 -24.24 -12.25 12.17
C GLU A 269 -23.16 -12.44 13.24
N ILE A 270 -22.23 -13.37 13.00
CA ILE A 270 -21.15 -13.65 13.95
C ILE A 270 -20.24 -12.44 14.11
N THR A 271 -19.84 -11.79 13.01
CA THR A 271 -18.91 -10.64 13.08
C THR A 271 -19.58 -9.41 13.67
N GLU A 272 -20.88 -9.19 13.41
CA GLU A 272 -21.67 -8.12 14.04
C GLU A 272 -21.81 -8.35 15.56
N ASN A 273 -22.11 -9.57 16.00
CA ASN A 273 -22.19 -9.92 17.43
C ASN A 273 -20.84 -9.77 18.14
N LEU A 274 -19.72 -9.94 17.42
CA LEU A 274 -18.37 -9.69 17.93
C LEU A 274 -17.99 -8.20 17.91
N GLY A 275 -18.86 -7.33 17.43
CA GLY A 275 -18.61 -5.88 17.32
C GLY A 275 -17.62 -5.51 16.19
N TYR A 276 -17.35 -6.43 15.24
CA TYR A 276 -16.44 -6.16 14.13
C TYR A 276 -17.15 -5.38 13.03
N LYS A 277 -16.55 -4.28 12.60
CA LYS A 277 -17.05 -3.42 11.53
C LYS A 277 -16.23 -3.62 10.27
N ARG A 278 -16.85 -3.44 9.10
CA ARG A 278 -16.15 -3.47 7.83
C ARG A 278 -15.61 -2.10 7.49
N ILE A 279 -14.46 -2.09 6.84
CA ILE A 279 -13.89 -0.89 6.23
C ILE A 279 -13.44 -1.25 4.83
N TYR A 280 -13.82 -0.43 3.84
CA TYR A 280 -13.66 -0.73 2.42
C TYR A 280 -12.44 -0.01 1.84
N ASP A 281 -11.73 -0.68 0.93
CA ASP A 281 -10.59 -0.13 0.21
C ASP A 281 -11.01 0.56 -1.12
N CYS A 282 -10.03 1.03 -1.89
CA CYS A 282 -10.24 1.63 -3.20
C CYS A 282 -10.22 0.61 -4.36
N GLY A 283 -10.11 -0.69 -4.07
CA GLY A 283 -9.84 -1.73 -5.07
C GLY A 283 -8.39 -1.71 -5.57
N LYS A 284 -8.12 -2.48 -6.60
CA LYS A 284 -6.78 -2.63 -7.18
C LYS A 284 -6.83 -2.55 -8.68
N PHE A 285 -5.75 -2.09 -9.30
CA PHE A 285 -5.47 -2.30 -10.71
C PHE A 285 -4.82 -3.67 -10.90
N LYS A 286 -5.36 -4.50 -11.79
CA LYS A 286 -4.75 -5.76 -12.22
C LYS A 286 -3.94 -5.51 -13.48
N PHE A 287 -2.67 -5.82 -13.44
CA PHE A 287 -1.73 -5.70 -14.54
C PHE A 287 -1.36 -7.07 -15.09
N GLU A 288 -1.07 -7.13 -16.37
CA GLU A 288 -0.65 -8.33 -17.08
C GLU A 288 0.54 -8.01 -18.00
N TYR A 289 1.51 -8.88 -17.99
CA TYR A 289 2.66 -8.88 -18.90
C TYR A 289 2.67 -10.19 -19.66
N LEU A 290 2.70 -10.13 -20.99
CA LEU A 290 2.78 -11.28 -21.87
C LEU A 290 4.08 -11.22 -22.65
N ILE A 291 4.86 -12.30 -22.62
CA ILE A 291 6.01 -12.44 -23.50
C ILE A 291 5.47 -12.84 -24.88
N LYS A 292 5.75 -12.00 -25.88
CA LYS A 292 5.53 -12.36 -27.27
C LYS A 292 6.76 -13.13 -27.72
N TYR A 293 6.56 -14.37 -28.10
CA TYR A 293 7.56 -15.16 -28.82
C TYR A 293 7.69 -14.67 -30.26
#